data_5f6b4833de5831e719f9cbc4f3f6721d
#
_entry.id   5f6b4833de5831e719f9cbc4f3f6721d
#
_cell.length_a   1.000
_cell.length_b   1.000
_cell.length_c   1.000
_cell.angle_alpha   90.00
_cell.angle_beta   90.00
_cell.angle_gamma   90.00
#
_symmetry.space_group_name_H-M   'P 1'
#
loop_
_entity.id
_entity.type
_entity.pdbx_description
1 polymer ?
#
loop_
_entity_poly.entity_id
_entity_poly.type
_entity_poly.pdbx_seq_one_letter_code
_entity_poly.pdbx_strand_id
1 'polypeptide(L)'
;MLSGGAVLGYFHAGVLKALFEEGMLPSIISGSSAGSILASIACTHADSEMLDKLQPELLLMHPEGRAGKRRPRTRPALEAGDLASYLERLIPDLTFAEAYKVSGRHLNITVTGLEPRQAPRLLNAITAPTVLVRSAVMASCAIAGIYPPVTLQAKNAAGVQVPYLPEQQWIDGSFLDDLPAKRLGRLYGVNHFISSMANPAALFFTPNPNAQPNLLQSAFNQQIRLSKGVATHLLRLGRDHLRIRNPTLARWQHLSYSVLVQDYIADINIFLGKRWHNPLKLLAPMPLGELRQLLREGEQATWERMEMVRNCTAISRTLDGILRARHWTA
;
A
#
# COMPACT_ATOMS: atom_id res chain seq x y z
N MET A 1 1.99 -0.89 8.05
CA MET A 1 2.18 -1.25 6.64
C MET A 1 0.82 -1.34 5.96
N LEU A 2 0.61 -0.67 4.83
CA LEU A 2 -0.64 -0.64 4.07
C LEU A 2 -0.42 -1.37 2.74
N SER A 3 -1.18 -2.44 2.50
CA SER A 3 -1.03 -3.26 1.31
C SER A 3 -1.55 -2.57 0.04
N GLY A 4 -1.22 -3.08 -1.13
CA GLY A 4 -1.97 -2.82 -2.35
C GLY A 4 -3.41 -3.28 -2.23
N GLY A 5 -4.26 -2.91 -3.19
CA GLY A 5 -5.66 -3.33 -3.15
C GLY A 5 -6.56 -2.63 -4.15
N ALA A 6 -6.02 -1.78 -5.01
CA ALA A 6 -6.79 -0.95 -5.93
C ALA A 6 -7.89 -0.17 -5.17
N VAL A 7 -9.14 -0.15 -5.65
CA VAL A 7 -10.24 0.56 -4.95
C VAL A 7 -10.53 0.03 -3.54
N LEU A 8 -10.15 -1.20 -3.21
CA LEU A 8 -10.29 -1.73 -1.85
C LEU A 8 -9.35 -1.03 -0.86
N GLY A 9 -8.31 -0.36 -1.35
CA GLY A 9 -7.40 0.44 -0.53
C GLY A 9 -8.05 1.55 0.28
N TYR A 10 -9.26 1.99 -0.07
CA TYR A 10 -10.02 2.94 0.77
C TYR A 10 -10.30 2.41 2.18
N PHE A 11 -10.27 1.10 2.38
CA PHE A 11 -10.26 0.47 3.70
C PHE A 11 -9.17 1.02 4.62
N HIS A 12 -7.99 1.31 4.08
CA HIS A 12 -6.87 1.83 4.86
C HIS A 12 -7.15 3.23 5.43
N ALA A 13 -8.03 4.02 4.81
CA ALA A 13 -8.40 5.31 5.34
C ALA A 13 -9.11 5.19 6.69
N GLY A 14 -10.01 4.20 6.83
CA GLY A 14 -10.65 3.89 8.11
C GLY A 14 -9.66 3.38 9.17
N VAL A 15 -8.69 2.56 8.75
CA VAL A 15 -7.62 2.08 9.64
C VAL A 15 -6.77 3.24 10.15
N LEU A 16 -6.32 4.11 9.26
CA LEU A 16 -5.51 5.29 9.63
C LEU A 16 -6.28 6.24 10.56
N LYS A 17 -7.56 6.48 10.24
CA LYS A 17 -8.44 7.33 11.05
C LYS A 17 -8.56 6.79 12.48
N ALA A 18 -8.94 5.51 12.65
CA ALA A 18 -9.11 4.90 13.97
C ALA A 18 -7.80 4.89 14.78
N LEU A 19 -6.66 4.59 14.15
CA LEU A 19 -5.36 4.65 14.82
C LEU A 19 -4.98 6.07 15.23
N PHE A 20 -5.30 7.06 14.40
CA PHE A 20 -5.00 8.45 14.69
C PHE A 20 -5.85 9.00 15.83
N GLU A 21 -7.16 8.78 15.81
CA GLU A 21 -8.11 9.24 16.84
C GLU A 21 -7.74 8.69 18.23
N GLU A 22 -7.17 7.48 18.29
CA GLU A 22 -6.69 6.85 19.52
C GLU A 22 -5.24 7.21 19.90
N GLY A 23 -4.58 8.07 19.14
CA GLY A 23 -3.16 8.42 19.36
C GLY A 23 -2.21 7.25 19.16
N MET A 24 -2.61 6.24 18.35
CA MET A 24 -1.87 5.02 18.08
C MET A 24 -1.27 4.98 16.67
N LEU A 25 -1.38 6.09 15.89
CA LEU A 25 -0.82 6.13 14.54
C LEU A 25 0.70 6.03 14.59
N PRO A 26 1.32 5.02 13.94
CA PRO A 26 2.76 4.83 13.96
C PRO A 26 3.52 5.99 13.29
N SER A 27 4.74 6.27 13.78
CA SER A 27 5.66 7.25 13.16
C SER A 27 6.33 6.73 11.88
N ILE A 28 6.31 5.40 11.64
CA ILE A 28 6.86 4.78 10.44
C ILE A 28 5.72 4.09 9.69
N ILE A 29 5.40 4.61 8.51
CA ILE A 29 4.28 4.12 7.70
C ILE A 29 4.81 3.71 6.33
N SER A 30 4.43 2.52 5.86
CA SER A 30 4.71 2.09 4.50
C SER A 30 3.44 1.78 3.74
N GLY A 31 3.50 1.99 2.43
CA GLY A 31 2.41 1.67 1.53
C GLY A 31 2.88 1.21 0.17
N SER A 32 2.09 0.32 -0.45
CA SER A 32 2.25 -0.14 -1.81
C SER A 32 0.97 0.14 -2.59
N SER A 33 1.08 0.56 -3.86
CA SER A 33 -0.08 0.81 -4.71
C SER A 33 -1.12 1.71 -4.02
N ALA A 34 -2.38 1.30 -3.91
CA ALA A 34 -3.41 2.05 -3.18
C ALA A 34 -3.01 2.38 -1.74
N GLY A 35 -2.30 1.48 -1.05
CA GLY A 35 -1.76 1.76 0.28
C GLY A 35 -0.74 2.90 0.30
N SER A 36 0.01 3.11 -0.80
CA SER A 36 0.95 4.23 -0.91
C SER A 36 0.25 5.59 -0.96
N ILE A 37 -0.95 5.66 -1.55
CA ILE A 37 -1.78 6.87 -1.58
C ILE A 37 -2.15 7.28 -0.16
N LEU A 38 -2.74 6.34 0.60
CA LEU A 38 -3.21 6.60 1.96
C LEU A 38 -2.06 6.84 2.94
N ALA A 39 -0.94 6.09 2.81
CA ALA A 39 0.29 6.35 3.56
C ALA A 39 0.83 7.77 3.31
N SER A 40 0.78 8.21 2.04
CA SER A 40 1.24 9.55 1.67
C SER A 40 0.37 10.64 2.26
N ILE A 41 -0.95 10.49 2.27
CA ILE A 41 -1.85 11.43 2.95
C ILE A 41 -1.46 11.58 4.43
N ALA A 42 -1.25 10.46 5.12
CA ALA A 42 -0.87 10.47 6.55
C ALA A 42 0.52 11.06 6.80
N CYS A 43 1.42 11.08 5.82
CA CYS A 43 2.82 11.50 5.98
C CYS A 43 3.17 12.81 5.26
N THR A 44 2.23 13.45 4.55
CA THR A 44 2.47 14.73 3.85
C THR A 44 1.64 15.88 4.38
N HIS A 45 0.81 15.62 5.39
CA HIS A 45 -0.03 16.62 6.04
C HIS A 45 0.24 16.66 7.54
N ALA A 46 0.04 17.83 8.13
CA ALA A 46 0.08 17.99 9.57
C ALA A 46 -1.11 17.25 10.22
N ASP A 47 -1.00 16.95 11.52
CA ASP A 47 -2.03 16.23 12.26
C ASP A 47 -3.40 16.93 12.21
N SER A 48 -3.41 18.26 12.23
CA SER A 48 -4.61 19.08 12.13
C SER A 48 -5.36 18.97 10.80
N GLU A 49 -4.68 18.56 9.73
CA GLU A 49 -5.23 18.51 8.37
C GLU A 49 -5.51 17.08 7.90
N MET A 50 -4.83 16.09 8.52
CA MET A 50 -4.83 14.71 8.04
C MET A 50 -6.23 14.11 7.98
N LEU A 51 -7.05 14.29 9.01
CA LEU A 51 -8.40 13.73 9.05
C LEU A 51 -9.32 14.33 7.98
N ASP A 52 -9.15 15.62 7.68
CA ASP A 52 -9.92 16.27 6.61
C ASP A 52 -9.59 15.67 5.26
N LYS A 53 -8.30 15.31 5.03
CA LYS A 53 -7.89 14.67 3.77
C LYS A 53 -8.36 13.21 3.64
N LEU A 54 -8.72 12.56 4.74
CA LEU A 54 -9.29 11.21 4.75
C LEU A 54 -10.82 11.20 4.60
N GLN A 55 -11.46 12.34 4.41
CA GLN A 55 -12.91 12.41 4.18
C GLN A 55 -13.29 11.69 2.87
N PRO A 56 -14.39 10.88 2.87
CA PRO A 56 -14.79 10.08 1.72
C PRO A 56 -14.96 10.90 0.43
N GLU A 57 -15.48 12.11 0.55
CA GLU A 57 -15.76 13.02 -0.58
C GLU A 57 -14.47 13.47 -1.27
N LEU A 58 -13.39 13.65 -0.53
CA LEU A 58 -12.08 14.01 -1.05
C LEU A 58 -11.34 12.82 -1.63
N LEU A 59 -11.58 11.63 -1.06
CA LEU A 59 -10.97 10.38 -1.51
C LEU A 59 -11.60 9.84 -2.80
N LEU A 60 -12.78 10.31 -3.21
CA LEU A 60 -13.33 9.92 -4.49
C LEU A 60 -12.42 10.33 -5.65
N MET A 61 -12.04 9.34 -6.47
CA MET A 61 -11.21 9.61 -7.64
C MET A 61 -11.96 10.46 -8.68
N HIS A 62 -13.26 10.22 -8.85
CA HIS A 62 -14.15 11.02 -9.69
C HIS A 62 -15.27 11.61 -8.83
N PRO A 63 -15.25 12.91 -8.50
CA PRO A 63 -16.35 13.57 -7.81
C PRO A 63 -17.69 13.35 -8.56
N GLU A 64 -18.74 13.06 -7.81
CA GLU A 64 -20.08 12.88 -8.36
C GLU A 64 -20.48 14.15 -9.16
N GLY A 65 -20.84 13.98 -10.42
CA GLY A 65 -21.17 15.08 -11.33
C GLY A 65 -20.30 15.15 -12.61
N ARG A 66 -19.12 14.54 -12.65
CA ARG A 66 -18.33 14.40 -13.89
C ARG A 66 -18.51 13.05 -14.60
N ALA A 67 -19.40 12.20 -14.13
CA ALA A 67 -19.78 10.93 -14.78
C ALA A 67 -20.59 11.14 -16.11
N GLY A 68 -20.55 12.32 -16.68
CA GLY A 68 -21.33 12.70 -17.84
C GLY A 68 -20.63 12.51 -19.16
N LYS A 69 -20.24 11.31 -19.53
CA LYS A 69 -20.22 10.78 -20.91
C LYS A 69 -20.02 9.27 -20.81
N ARG A 70 -20.95 8.47 -21.35
CA ARG A 70 -20.77 7.01 -21.50
C ARG A 70 -19.40 6.75 -22.14
N ARG A 71 -18.43 6.34 -21.31
CA ARG A 71 -17.11 5.92 -21.80
C ARG A 71 -17.28 4.66 -22.66
N PRO A 72 -16.60 4.58 -23.81
CA PRO A 72 -16.59 3.36 -24.61
C PRO A 72 -16.08 2.19 -23.75
N ARG A 73 -16.70 1.02 -23.87
CA ARG A 73 -16.37 -0.23 -23.15
C ARG A 73 -14.93 -0.73 -23.33
N THR A 74 -14.18 -0.10 -24.23
CA THR A 74 -12.82 -0.49 -24.65
C THR A 74 -11.68 0.28 -23.97
N ARG A 75 -11.98 1.32 -23.15
CA ARG A 75 -10.95 2.06 -22.42
C ARG A 75 -10.81 1.53 -20.99
N PRO A 76 -9.56 1.44 -20.45
CA PRO A 76 -9.35 1.11 -19.05
C PRO A 76 -10.14 2.09 -18.18
N ALA A 77 -10.65 1.60 -17.06
CA ALA A 77 -11.51 2.37 -16.15
C ALA A 77 -10.83 3.64 -15.60
N LEU A 78 -9.50 3.67 -15.60
CA LEU A 78 -8.64 4.75 -15.14
C LEU A 78 -7.53 5.00 -16.16
N GLU A 79 -7.45 6.23 -16.66
CA GLU A 79 -6.31 6.68 -17.45
C GLU A 79 -5.19 7.21 -16.52
N ALA A 80 -3.93 7.16 -16.97
CA ALA A 80 -2.79 7.66 -16.19
C ALA A 80 -2.95 9.15 -15.82
N GLY A 81 -3.61 9.95 -16.68
CA GLY A 81 -3.93 11.35 -16.40
C GLY A 81 -4.96 11.55 -15.30
N ASP A 82 -5.94 10.65 -15.20
CA ASP A 82 -6.94 10.69 -14.12
C ASP A 82 -6.26 10.43 -12.76
N LEU A 83 -5.33 9.45 -12.71
CA LEU A 83 -4.56 9.15 -11.53
C LEU A 83 -3.65 10.32 -11.14
N ALA A 84 -2.96 10.94 -12.11
CA ALA A 84 -2.11 12.10 -11.85
C ALA A 84 -2.90 13.25 -11.19
N SER A 85 -4.02 13.64 -11.80
CA SER A 85 -4.89 14.70 -11.28
C SER A 85 -5.48 14.36 -9.90
N TYR A 86 -5.76 13.07 -9.64
CA TYR A 86 -6.20 12.60 -8.34
C TYR A 86 -5.11 12.76 -7.28
N LEU A 87 -3.88 12.35 -7.60
CA LEU A 87 -2.74 12.48 -6.68
C LEU A 87 -2.38 13.95 -6.42
N GLU A 88 -2.49 14.83 -7.43
CA GLU A 88 -2.28 16.27 -7.27
C GLU A 88 -3.23 16.91 -6.27
N ARG A 89 -4.46 16.43 -6.20
CA ARG A 89 -5.46 16.92 -5.25
C ARG A 89 -5.20 16.45 -3.81
N LEU A 90 -4.65 15.24 -3.64
CA LEU A 90 -4.50 14.60 -2.33
C LEU A 90 -3.11 14.77 -1.72
N ILE A 91 -2.08 14.87 -2.53
CA ILE A 91 -0.68 14.85 -2.07
C ILE A 91 -0.02 16.14 -2.53
N PRO A 92 0.50 16.97 -1.61
CA PRO A 92 1.23 18.18 -1.96
C PRO A 92 2.54 17.87 -2.69
N ASP A 93 3.13 18.86 -3.35
CA ASP A 93 4.37 18.72 -4.11
C ASP A 93 5.61 18.72 -3.20
N LEU A 94 5.73 17.67 -2.40
CA LEU A 94 6.79 17.47 -1.41
C LEU A 94 7.72 16.32 -1.82
N THR A 95 9.01 16.50 -1.51
CA THR A 95 9.97 15.40 -1.48
C THR A 95 9.78 14.57 -0.21
N PHE A 96 10.38 13.38 -0.13
CA PHE A 96 10.34 12.59 1.10
C PHE A 96 10.93 13.30 2.32
N ALA A 97 12.00 14.06 2.13
CA ALA A 97 12.60 14.85 3.21
C ALA A 97 11.70 16.01 3.67
N GLU A 98 11.02 16.69 2.74
CA GLU A 98 10.06 17.74 3.06
C GLU A 98 8.83 17.18 3.74
N ALA A 99 8.29 16.03 3.29
CA ALA A 99 7.16 15.34 3.90
C ALA A 99 7.44 14.95 5.36
N TYR A 100 8.64 14.43 5.64
CA TYR A 100 9.06 14.15 7.01
C TYR A 100 9.06 15.39 7.90
N LYS A 101 9.53 16.53 7.38
CA LYS A 101 9.52 17.81 8.14
C LYS A 101 8.10 18.30 8.46
N VAL A 102 7.14 18.05 7.56
CA VAL A 102 5.74 18.46 7.75
C VAL A 102 5.03 17.58 8.78
N SER A 103 5.18 16.28 8.67
CA SER A 103 4.36 15.33 9.45
C SER A 103 5.09 14.71 10.65
N GLY A 104 6.42 14.76 10.68
CA GLY A 104 7.23 14.01 11.64
C GLY A 104 7.20 12.49 11.43
N ARG A 105 6.57 12.01 10.32
CA ARG A 105 6.42 10.57 10.03
C ARG A 105 7.28 10.13 8.87
N HIS A 106 7.89 8.95 9.02
CA HIS A 106 8.67 8.31 7.97
C HIS A 106 7.77 7.60 6.97
N LEU A 107 7.55 8.22 5.83
CA LEU A 107 6.86 7.60 4.69
C LEU A 107 7.79 6.65 3.96
N ASN A 108 7.29 5.45 3.67
CA ASN A 108 8.01 4.43 2.91
C ASN A 108 7.13 3.92 1.77
N ILE A 109 7.59 4.04 0.54
CA ILE A 109 6.85 3.59 -0.65
C ILE A 109 7.65 2.52 -1.38
N THR A 110 7.01 1.37 -1.62
CA THR A 110 7.63 0.29 -2.39
C THR A 110 7.39 0.49 -3.88
N VAL A 111 8.45 0.39 -4.67
CA VAL A 111 8.41 0.40 -6.14
C VAL A 111 9.23 -0.74 -6.69
N THR A 112 8.85 -1.26 -7.85
CA THR A 112 9.56 -2.34 -8.54
C THR A 112 10.19 -1.81 -9.83
N GLY A 113 11.46 -2.15 -10.08
CA GLY A 113 12.10 -1.82 -11.34
C GLY A 113 11.47 -2.53 -12.52
N LEU A 114 11.46 -1.86 -13.70
CA LEU A 114 10.92 -2.44 -14.91
C LEU A 114 11.79 -3.58 -15.44
N GLU A 115 13.09 -3.53 -15.22
CA GLU A 115 14.02 -4.51 -15.73
C GLU A 115 13.94 -5.85 -14.97
N PRO A 116 14.12 -6.99 -15.68
CA PRO A 116 14.16 -8.31 -15.06
C PRO A 116 15.28 -8.39 -14.02
N ARG A 117 15.01 -9.04 -12.88
CA ARG A 117 15.96 -9.25 -11.76
C ARG A 117 16.33 -8.00 -10.95
N GLN A 118 15.72 -6.87 -11.22
CA GLN A 118 15.89 -5.69 -10.37
C GLN A 118 15.10 -5.88 -9.07
N ALA A 119 15.79 -5.75 -7.93
CA ALA A 119 15.12 -5.87 -6.63
C ALA A 119 14.18 -4.67 -6.41
N PRO A 120 13.03 -4.88 -5.74
CA PRO A 120 12.15 -3.77 -5.39
C PRO A 120 12.90 -2.76 -4.52
N ARG A 121 12.55 -1.48 -4.61
CA ARG A 121 13.12 -0.42 -3.78
C ARG A 121 12.09 0.11 -2.80
N LEU A 122 12.56 0.47 -1.62
CA LEU A 122 11.81 1.19 -0.61
C LEU A 122 12.29 2.65 -0.61
N LEU A 123 11.45 3.54 -1.16
CA LEU A 123 11.73 4.96 -1.24
C LEU A 123 11.24 5.67 0.02
N ASN A 124 12.09 6.48 0.63
CA ASN A 124 11.80 7.22 1.87
C ASN A 124 12.80 8.37 2.07
N ALA A 125 12.66 9.13 3.15
CA ALA A 125 13.51 10.26 3.46
C ALA A 125 15.00 9.90 3.67
N ILE A 126 15.33 8.64 3.94
CA ILE A 126 16.71 8.16 4.14
C ILE A 126 17.33 7.71 2.81
N THR A 127 16.60 6.91 2.03
CA THR A 127 17.12 6.26 0.81
C THR A 127 16.96 7.11 -0.46
N ALA A 128 15.99 8.05 -0.46
CA ALA A 128 15.61 8.86 -1.62
C ALA A 128 15.05 10.23 -1.17
N PRO A 129 15.80 11.03 -0.37
CA PRO A 129 15.28 12.23 0.28
C PRO A 129 14.74 13.29 -0.69
N THR A 130 15.31 13.39 -1.87
CA THR A 130 14.98 14.41 -2.88
C THR A 130 13.86 13.97 -3.84
N VAL A 131 13.48 12.69 -3.84
CA VAL A 131 12.42 12.18 -4.72
C VAL A 131 11.06 12.74 -4.28
N LEU A 132 10.25 13.13 -5.27
CA LEU A 132 8.89 13.62 -5.05
C LEU A 132 7.98 12.46 -4.63
N VAL A 133 7.28 12.64 -3.52
CA VAL A 133 6.31 11.64 -2.98
C VAL A 133 5.27 11.28 -4.03
N ARG A 134 4.69 12.29 -4.70
CA ARG A 134 3.68 12.10 -5.73
C ARG A 134 4.18 11.22 -6.89
N SER A 135 5.43 11.41 -7.31
CA SER A 135 6.07 10.60 -8.35
C SER A 135 6.30 9.15 -7.90
N ALA A 136 6.69 8.94 -6.64
CA ALA A 136 6.85 7.61 -6.05
C ALA A 136 5.51 6.86 -5.94
N VAL A 137 4.44 7.56 -5.53
CA VAL A 137 3.08 7.00 -5.48
C VAL A 137 2.60 6.63 -6.87
N MET A 138 2.79 7.52 -7.88
CA MET A 138 2.46 7.23 -9.26
C MET A 138 3.16 5.94 -9.75
N ALA A 139 4.45 5.80 -9.46
CA ALA A 139 5.22 4.59 -9.81
C ALA A 139 4.71 3.36 -9.07
N SER A 140 4.39 3.49 -7.77
CA SER A 140 3.82 2.41 -6.96
C SER A 140 2.41 1.99 -7.40
N CYS A 141 1.67 2.85 -8.09
CA CYS A 141 0.36 2.55 -8.67
C CYS A 141 0.41 2.14 -10.15
N ALA A 142 1.60 2.10 -10.76
CA ALA A 142 1.76 1.75 -12.16
C ALA A 142 1.67 0.23 -12.37
N ILE A 143 0.44 -0.30 -12.37
CA ILE A 143 0.16 -1.73 -12.56
C ILE A 143 0.63 -2.15 -13.95
N ALA A 144 1.54 -3.14 -13.98
CA ALA A 144 2.10 -3.65 -15.23
C ALA A 144 1.02 -4.13 -16.21
N GLY A 145 1.08 -3.63 -17.44
CA GLY A 145 0.10 -3.95 -18.51
C GLY A 145 -1.19 -3.12 -18.48
N ILE A 146 -1.40 -2.30 -17.43
CA ILE A 146 -2.56 -1.39 -17.33
C ILE A 146 -2.08 0.07 -17.43
N TYR A 147 -1.04 0.41 -16.67
CA TYR A 147 -0.42 1.74 -16.69
C TYR A 147 1.00 1.69 -17.28
N PRO A 148 1.43 2.77 -17.94
CA PRO A 148 2.80 2.86 -18.40
C PRO A 148 3.77 2.93 -17.21
N PRO A 149 5.00 2.39 -17.37
CA PRO A 149 6.05 2.56 -16.37
C PRO A 149 6.39 4.03 -16.15
N VAL A 150 6.81 4.37 -14.94
CA VAL A 150 7.04 5.76 -14.50
C VAL A 150 8.53 6.01 -14.32
N THR A 151 9.04 7.12 -14.84
CA THR A 151 10.34 7.69 -14.46
C THR A 151 10.15 8.59 -13.25
N LEU A 152 10.82 8.28 -12.13
CA LEU A 152 10.72 9.06 -10.90
C LEU A 152 11.21 10.49 -11.11
N GLN A 153 10.63 11.42 -10.37
CA GLN A 153 10.98 12.83 -10.36
C GLN A 153 11.55 13.23 -8.99
N ALA A 154 12.52 14.11 -8.97
CA ALA A 154 13.16 14.62 -7.77
C ALA A 154 13.35 16.14 -7.87
N LYS A 155 13.58 16.83 -6.74
CA LYS A 155 14.03 18.22 -6.72
C LYS A 155 15.56 18.25 -6.64
N ASN A 156 16.19 19.06 -7.47
CA ASN A 156 17.62 19.34 -7.37
C ASN A 156 17.90 20.39 -6.25
N ALA A 157 19.17 20.76 -6.04
CA ALA A 157 19.56 21.74 -5.03
C ALA A 157 18.93 23.13 -5.22
N ALA A 158 18.52 23.48 -6.43
CA ALA A 158 17.80 24.72 -6.74
C ALA A 158 16.27 24.59 -6.58
N GLY A 159 15.76 23.44 -6.12
CA GLY A 159 14.31 23.18 -5.99
C GLY A 159 13.62 22.88 -7.32
N VAL A 160 14.35 22.77 -8.42
CA VAL A 160 13.77 22.49 -9.74
C VAL A 160 13.55 20.98 -9.88
N GLN A 161 12.41 20.62 -10.43
CA GLN A 161 12.07 19.24 -10.70
C GLN A 161 12.90 18.67 -11.84
N VAL A 162 13.54 17.53 -11.61
CA VAL A 162 14.40 16.80 -12.56
C VAL A 162 14.12 15.30 -12.48
N PRO A 163 14.36 14.54 -13.57
CA PRO A 163 14.25 13.08 -13.52
C PRO A 163 15.23 12.47 -12.51
N TYR A 164 14.75 11.54 -11.70
CA TYR A 164 15.56 10.73 -10.78
C TYR A 164 15.90 9.40 -11.42
N LEU A 165 17.19 9.13 -11.66
CA LEU A 165 17.66 7.94 -12.36
C LEU A 165 16.96 7.76 -13.73
N PRO A 166 17.18 8.67 -14.69
CA PRO A 166 16.40 8.74 -15.94
C PRO A 166 16.41 7.47 -16.77
N GLU A 167 17.46 6.66 -16.66
CA GLU A 167 17.61 5.36 -17.34
C GLU A 167 16.71 4.27 -16.72
N GLN A 168 16.10 4.52 -15.57
CA GLN A 168 15.31 3.54 -14.84
C GLN A 168 13.82 3.87 -14.88
N GLN A 169 13.02 2.84 -15.16
CA GLN A 169 11.57 2.91 -15.10
C GLN A 169 11.04 2.02 -13.99
N TRP A 170 9.93 2.45 -13.39
CA TRP A 170 9.36 1.85 -12.20
C TRP A 170 7.91 1.48 -12.42
N ILE A 171 7.48 0.40 -11.76
CA ILE A 171 6.13 -0.13 -11.76
C ILE A 171 5.69 -0.44 -10.33
N ASP A 172 4.44 -0.86 -10.17
CA ASP A 172 3.80 -1.18 -8.90
C ASP A 172 4.65 -2.12 -8.03
N GLY A 173 4.87 -1.68 -6.78
CA GLY A 173 5.68 -2.39 -5.79
C GLY A 173 4.99 -3.57 -5.13
N SER A 174 3.65 -3.61 -5.10
CA SER A 174 2.86 -4.65 -4.42
C SER A 174 3.07 -6.05 -4.99
N PHE A 175 3.54 -6.15 -6.23
CA PHE A 175 3.83 -7.43 -6.87
C PHE A 175 5.02 -8.17 -6.27
N LEU A 176 6.06 -7.47 -5.79
CA LEU A 176 7.30 -8.08 -5.30
C LEU A 176 7.52 -7.90 -3.80
N ASP A 177 7.05 -6.82 -3.19
CA ASP A 177 7.26 -6.49 -1.78
C ASP A 177 6.13 -5.59 -1.25
N ASP A 178 4.96 -6.18 -1.07
CA ASP A 178 3.75 -5.47 -0.65
C ASP A 178 3.84 -4.96 0.80
N LEU A 179 4.37 -5.81 1.69
CA LEU A 179 4.59 -5.51 3.11
C LEU A 179 6.07 -5.64 3.47
N PRO A 180 6.88 -4.57 3.36
CA PRO A 180 8.34 -4.61 3.44
C PRO A 180 8.89 -4.71 4.88
N ALA A 181 8.31 -5.57 5.74
CA ALA A 181 8.64 -5.69 7.16
C ALA A 181 10.15 -5.87 7.41
N LYS A 182 10.80 -6.80 6.69
CA LYS A 182 12.23 -7.07 6.84
C LYS A 182 13.10 -5.84 6.52
N ARG A 183 12.68 -5.02 5.55
CA ARG A 183 13.40 -3.79 5.17
C ARG A 183 13.18 -2.69 6.20
N LEU A 184 11.94 -2.52 6.66
CA LEU A 184 11.62 -1.56 7.72
C LEU A 184 12.35 -1.91 9.01
N GLY A 185 12.39 -3.20 9.40
CA GLY A 185 13.15 -3.65 10.56
C GLY A 185 14.65 -3.34 10.46
N ARG A 186 15.25 -3.52 9.27
CA ARG A 186 16.67 -3.21 9.04
C ARG A 186 16.96 -1.71 9.01
N LEU A 187 16.03 -0.90 8.47
CA LEU A 187 16.24 0.53 8.26
C LEU A 187 16.00 1.33 9.54
N TYR A 188 14.97 0.97 10.30
CA TYR A 188 14.52 1.75 11.45
C TYR A 188 14.66 1.00 12.79
N GLY A 189 15.11 -0.25 12.80
CA GLY A 189 15.21 -1.05 14.01
C GLY A 189 13.85 -1.47 14.58
N VAL A 190 12.75 -1.31 13.83
CA VAL A 190 11.42 -1.69 14.30
C VAL A 190 11.25 -3.20 14.32
N ASN A 191 10.56 -3.69 15.34
CA ASN A 191 10.34 -5.11 15.60
C ASN A 191 8.86 -5.47 15.81
N HIS A 192 7.95 -4.50 15.77
CA HIS A 192 6.50 -4.70 15.84
C HIS A 192 5.83 -4.07 14.61
N PHE A 193 5.01 -4.85 13.94
CA PHE A 193 4.39 -4.47 12.69
C PHE A 193 2.87 -4.59 12.74
N ILE A 194 2.19 -3.51 12.38
CA ILE A 194 0.76 -3.50 12.10
C ILE A 194 0.59 -3.56 10.59
N SER A 195 -0.15 -4.54 10.07
CA SER A 195 -0.52 -4.61 8.65
C SER A 195 -1.99 -4.32 8.46
N SER A 196 -2.29 -3.44 7.53
CA SER A 196 -3.63 -3.24 6.99
C SER A 196 -3.71 -3.88 5.61
N MET A 197 -4.57 -4.89 5.48
CA MET A 197 -4.61 -5.77 4.32
C MET A 197 -5.89 -5.61 3.53
N ALA A 198 -5.76 -5.07 2.32
CA ALA A 198 -6.84 -4.93 1.34
C ALA A 198 -6.52 -5.61 0.01
N ASN A 199 -5.35 -6.25 -0.12
CA ASN A 199 -4.95 -6.95 -1.34
C ASN A 199 -5.80 -8.23 -1.52
N PRO A 200 -6.66 -8.31 -2.56
CA PRO A 200 -7.57 -9.44 -2.73
C PRO A 200 -6.86 -10.76 -2.95
N ALA A 201 -5.69 -10.77 -3.59
CA ALA A 201 -4.88 -11.97 -3.75
C ALA A 201 -4.32 -12.44 -2.40
N ALA A 202 -3.81 -11.53 -1.59
CA ALA A 202 -3.33 -11.84 -0.26
C ALA A 202 -4.45 -12.32 0.67
N LEU A 203 -5.61 -11.65 0.65
CA LEU A 203 -6.79 -12.04 1.43
C LEU A 203 -7.28 -13.46 1.11
N PHE A 204 -7.19 -13.87 -0.15
CA PHE A 204 -7.58 -15.22 -0.57
C PHE A 204 -6.63 -16.29 0.01
N PHE A 205 -5.32 -16.05 0.00
CA PHE A 205 -4.32 -17.04 0.39
C PHE A 205 -3.85 -16.93 1.85
N THR A 206 -4.27 -15.90 2.58
CA THR A 206 -3.90 -15.73 3.98
C THR A 206 -4.99 -16.31 4.88
N PRO A 207 -4.66 -17.26 5.78
CA PRO A 207 -5.62 -17.74 6.78
C PRO A 207 -6.11 -16.57 7.62
N ASN A 208 -7.42 -16.51 7.87
CA ASN A 208 -7.95 -15.51 8.80
C ASN A 208 -7.61 -15.91 10.24
N PRO A 209 -6.72 -15.21 10.93
CA PRO A 209 -6.38 -15.53 12.32
C PRO A 209 -7.55 -15.26 13.29
N ASN A 210 -8.59 -14.54 12.83
CA ASN A 210 -9.76 -14.19 13.64
C ASN A 210 -10.91 -15.17 13.48
N ALA A 211 -10.79 -16.13 12.54
CA ALA A 211 -11.81 -17.14 12.38
C ALA A 211 -11.78 -18.10 13.56
N GLN A 212 -12.93 -18.24 14.26
CA GLN A 212 -13.05 -19.25 15.30
C GLN A 212 -12.71 -20.64 14.72
N PRO A 213 -12.00 -21.49 15.48
CA PRO A 213 -11.52 -22.78 14.98
C PRO A 213 -12.69 -23.77 14.83
N ASN A 214 -13.48 -23.63 13.77
CA ASN A 214 -14.42 -24.64 13.33
C ASN A 214 -13.71 -25.65 12.43
N LEU A 215 -13.99 -26.94 12.61
CA LEU A 215 -13.40 -28.04 11.83
C LEU A 215 -13.48 -27.81 10.31
N LEU A 216 -14.61 -27.28 9.82
CA LEU A 216 -14.81 -26.92 8.42
C LEU A 216 -13.86 -25.78 7.97
N GLN A 217 -13.62 -24.81 8.83
CA GLN A 217 -12.76 -23.68 8.54
C GLN A 217 -11.27 -24.06 8.60
N SER A 218 -10.93 -25.00 9.48
CA SER A 218 -9.59 -25.60 9.52
C SER A 218 -9.28 -26.40 8.26
N ALA A 219 -10.23 -27.23 7.81
CA ALA A 219 -10.13 -27.99 6.56
C ALA A 219 -10.02 -27.05 5.35
N PHE A 220 -10.83 -25.98 5.30
CA PHE A 220 -10.77 -24.97 4.24
C PHE A 220 -9.43 -24.22 4.23
N ASN A 221 -8.92 -23.80 5.38
CA ASN A 221 -7.62 -23.16 5.50
C ASN A 221 -6.47 -24.10 5.10
N GLN A 222 -6.58 -25.39 5.42
CA GLN A 222 -5.61 -26.40 4.98
C GLN A 222 -5.67 -26.58 3.45
N GLN A 223 -6.86 -26.61 2.86
CA GLN A 223 -7.03 -26.67 1.41
C GLN A 223 -6.46 -25.44 0.70
N ILE A 224 -6.64 -24.24 1.26
CA ILE A 224 -6.02 -23.02 0.76
C ILE A 224 -4.47 -23.11 0.80
N ARG A 225 -3.89 -23.59 1.90
CA ARG A 225 -2.43 -23.78 2.00
C ARG A 225 -1.92 -24.78 0.97
N LEU A 226 -2.63 -25.89 0.77
CA LEU A 226 -2.30 -26.87 -0.25
C LEU A 226 -2.42 -26.29 -1.66
N SER A 227 -3.50 -25.55 -1.95
CA SER A 227 -3.70 -24.89 -3.25
C SER A 227 -2.66 -23.82 -3.54
N LYS A 228 -2.24 -23.04 -2.52
CA LYS A 228 -1.11 -22.11 -2.63
C LYS A 228 0.18 -22.85 -2.98
N GLY A 229 0.46 -23.98 -2.31
CA GLY A 229 1.62 -24.81 -2.57
C GLY A 229 1.61 -25.38 -4.01
N VAL A 230 0.48 -25.93 -4.45
CA VAL A 230 0.31 -26.47 -5.82
C VAL A 230 0.44 -25.35 -6.85
N ALA A 231 -0.24 -24.21 -6.68
CA ALA A 231 -0.15 -23.07 -7.59
C ALA A 231 1.30 -22.54 -7.69
N THR A 232 1.98 -22.40 -6.55
CA THR A 232 3.38 -21.98 -6.49
C THR A 232 4.30 -22.98 -7.23
N HIS A 233 4.06 -24.29 -7.04
CA HIS A 233 4.83 -25.34 -7.71
C HIS A 233 4.61 -25.35 -9.22
N LEU A 234 3.35 -25.25 -9.67
CA LEU A 234 3.01 -25.18 -11.10
C LEU A 234 3.60 -23.94 -11.78
N LEU A 235 3.51 -22.76 -11.12
CA LEU A 235 4.14 -21.54 -11.65
C LEU A 235 5.66 -21.64 -11.70
N ARG A 236 6.28 -22.32 -10.72
CA ARG A 236 7.71 -22.58 -10.70
C ARG A 236 8.12 -23.52 -11.83
N LEU A 237 7.41 -24.64 -12.01
CA LEU A 237 7.65 -25.55 -13.13
C LEU A 237 7.46 -24.84 -14.47
N GLY A 238 6.41 -24.04 -14.62
CA GLY A 238 6.21 -23.23 -15.82
C GLY A 238 7.33 -22.25 -16.08
N ARG A 239 7.91 -21.63 -15.03
CA ARG A 239 9.05 -20.73 -15.15
C ARG A 239 10.33 -21.46 -15.53
N ASP A 240 10.57 -22.62 -14.94
CA ASP A 240 11.84 -23.36 -15.06
C ASP A 240 11.88 -24.22 -16.34
N HIS A 241 10.71 -24.69 -16.81
CA HIS A 241 10.62 -25.63 -17.95
C HIS A 241 9.97 -25.04 -19.21
N LEU A 242 9.04 -24.08 -19.07
CA LEU A 242 8.46 -23.39 -20.21
C LEU A 242 9.28 -22.12 -20.52
N ARG A 243 10.15 -22.20 -21.53
CA ARG A 243 10.77 -21.00 -22.09
C ARG A 243 9.70 -20.15 -22.79
N ILE A 244 8.98 -19.34 -22.01
CA ILE A 244 8.00 -18.40 -22.55
C ILE A 244 8.76 -17.36 -23.38
N ARG A 245 8.69 -17.48 -24.70
CA ARG A 245 9.34 -16.56 -25.64
C ARG A 245 8.76 -15.14 -25.60
N ASN A 246 7.52 -14.99 -25.17
CA ASN A 246 6.88 -13.70 -25.05
C ASN A 246 7.30 -13.01 -23.72
N PRO A 247 8.04 -11.89 -23.77
CA PRO A 247 8.57 -11.23 -22.59
C PRO A 247 7.46 -10.73 -21.65
N THR A 248 6.31 -10.34 -22.19
CA THR A 248 5.14 -9.88 -21.40
C THR A 248 4.55 -11.03 -20.59
N LEU A 249 4.36 -12.20 -21.21
CA LEU A 249 3.81 -13.40 -20.52
C LEU A 249 4.77 -13.92 -19.45
N ALA A 250 6.07 -13.95 -19.74
CA ALA A 250 7.11 -14.34 -18.77
C ALA A 250 7.08 -13.40 -17.54
N ARG A 251 6.89 -12.12 -17.79
CA ARG A 251 6.78 -11.11 -16.74
C ARG A 251 5.54 -11.33 -15.86
N TRP A 252 4.36 -11.53 -16.46
CA TRP A 252 3.12 -11.81 -15.73
C TRP A 252 3.24 -13.08 -14.89
N GLN A 253 3.87 -14.11 -15.41
CA GLN A 253 4.14 -15.35 -14.66
C GLN A 253 5.03 -15.08 -13.45
N HIS A 254 6.11 -14.30 -13.62
CA HIS A 254 7.01 -13.95 -12.53
C HIS A 254 6.30 -13.12 -11.44
N LEU A 255 5.52 -12.12 -11.84
CA LEU A 255 4.75 -11.28 -10.91
C LEU A 255 3.70 -12.09 -10.13
N SER A 256 2.97 -12.97 -10.82
CA SER A 256 1.97 -13.85 -10.18
C SER A 256 2.62 -14.80 -9.16
N TYR A 257 3.76 -15.38 -9.51
CA TYR A 257 4.55 -16.22 -8.59
C TYR A 257 4.99 -15.41 -7.36
N SER A 258 5.50 -14.21 -7.56
CA SER A 258 5.99 -13.34 -6.48
C SER A 258 4.87 -12.97 -5.49
N VAL A 259 3.68 -12.63 -5.97
CA VAL A 259 2.52 -12.36 -5.10
C VAL A 259 2.16 -13.58 -4.23
N LEU A 260 2.22 -14.78 -4.79
CA LEU A 260 1.89 -16.01 -4.04
C LEU A 260 2.94 -16.37 -2.97
N VAL A 261 4.21 -16.04 -3.20
CA VAL A 261 5.32 -16.37 -2.29
C VAL A 261 5.50 -15.35 -1.18
N GLN A 262 4.97 -14.13 -1.33
CA GLN A 262 5.10 -13.10 -0.31
C GLN A 262 4.52 -13.52 1.05
N ASP A 263 5.19 -13.05 2.10
CA ASP A 263 4.74 -13.17 3.48
C ASP A 263 3.85 -11.96 3.81
N TYR A 264 2.56 -12.22 4.02
CA TYR A 264 1.55 -11.20 4.34
C TYR A 264 1.19 -11.17 5.83
N ILE A 265 2.04 -11.72 6.70
CA ILE A 265 1.77 -11.80 8.14
C ILE A 265 2.62 -10.77 8.86
N ALA A 266 1.98 -9.96 9.69
CA ALA A 266 2.58 -9.06 10.66
C ALA A 266 2.19 -9.48 12.08
N ASP A 267 2.72 -8.81 13.10
CA ASP A 267 2.37 -9.09 14.50
C ASP A 267 0.89 -8.79 14.76
N ILE A 268 0.40 -7.67 14.21
CA ILE A 268 -1.00 -7.26 14.28
C ILE A 268 -1.54 -7.11 12.85
N ASN A 269 -2.55 -7.91 12.52
CA ASN A 269 -3.14 -7.92 11.20
C ASN A 269 -4.57 -7.41 11.23
N ILE A 270 -4.84 -6.37 10.43
CA ILE A 270 -6.15 -5.77 10.23
C ILE A 270 -6.58 -6.12 8.80
N PHE A 271 -7.56 -7.01 8.66
CA PHE A 271 -8.01 -7.54 7.40
C PHE A 271 -9.35 -6.93 6.97
N LEU A 272 -9.49 -6.66 5.68
CA LEU A 272 -10.79 -6.44 5.07
C LEU A 272 -11.63 -7.72 5.19
N GLY A 273 -12.85 -7.63 5.75
CA GLY A 273 -13.66 -8.79 6.12
C GLY A 273 -14.12 -9.64 4.94
N LYS A 274 -14.47 -9.03 3.81
CA LYS A 274 -14.89 -9.73 2.60
C LYS A 274 -13.70 -10.28 1.84
N ARG A 275 -13.64 -11.59 1.62
CA ARG A 275 -12.55 -12.27 0.89
C ARG A 275 -12.77 -12.34 -0.62
N TRP A 276 -14.04 -12.31 -1.07
CA TRP A 276 -14.39 -12.43 -2.47
C TRP A 276 -14.77 -11.07 -3.05
N HIS A 277 -13.98 -10.60 -3.98
CA HIS A 277 -14.23 -9.37 -4.72
C HIS A 277 -14.20 -9.67 -6.21
N ASN A 278 -15.14 -9.08 -6.95
CA ASN A 278 -15.14 -9.21 -8.40
C ASN A 278 -13.89 -8.49 -8.98
N PRO A 279 -12.95 -9.21 -9.61
CA PRO A 279 -11.71 -8.62 -10.12
C PRO A 279 -11.98 -7.52 -11.16
N LEU A 280 -13.08 -7.59 -11.90
CA LEU A 280 -13.47 -6.57 -12.89
C LEU A 280 -13.86 -5.23 -12.25
N LYS A 281 -14.25 -5.24 -10.97
CA LYS A 281 -14.60 -4.03 -10.23
C LYS A 281 -13.43 -3.38 -9.50
N LEU A 282 -12.28 -4.04 -9.41
CA LEU A 282 -11.13 -3.53 -8.65
C LEU A 282 -10.53 -2.23 -9.22
N LEU A 283 -10.70 -2.01 -10.52
CA LEU A 283 -10.23 -0.79 -11.20
C LEU A 283 -11.39 0.08 -11.70
N ALA A 284 -12.61 -0.25 -11.32
CA ALA A 284 -13.79 0.54 -11.66
C ALA A 284 -13.98 1.70 -10.67
N PRO A 285 -14.56 2.84 -11.12
CA PRO A 285 -14.96 3.90 -10.22
C PRO A 285 -15.89 3.36 -9.12
N MET A 286 -15.61 3.74 -7.88
CA MET A 286 -16.39 3.30 -6.72
C MET A 286 -17.41 4.37 -6.35
N PRO A 287 -18.69 4.01 -6.11
CA PRO A 287 -19.69 4.93 -5.58
C PRO A 287 -19.34 5.41 -4.17
N LEU A 288 -19.71 6.64 -3.81
CA LEU A 288 -19.44 7.22 -2.49
C LEU A 288 -19.99 6.36 -1.34
N GLY A 289 -21.16 5.74 -1.53
CA GLY A 289 -21.74 4.84 -0.54
C GLY A 289 -20.89 3.61 -0.23
N GLU A 290 -20.32 2.96 -1.27
CA GLU A 290 -19.42 1.83 -1.11
C GLU A 290 -18.09 2.25 -0.48
N LEU A 291 -17.57 3.43 -0.84
CA LEU A 291 -16.36 3.99 -0.26
C LEU A 291 -16.54 4.26 1.24
N ARG A 292 -17.65 4.91 1.63
CA ARG A 292 -17.98 5.12 3.05
C ARG A 292 -18.13 3.82 3.82
N GLN A 293 -18.63 2.76 3.18
CA GLN A 293 -18.72 1.44 3.79
C GLN A 293 -17.32 0.86 4.03
N LEU A 294 -16.41 0.93 3.06
CA LEU A 294 -15.03 0.44 3.23
C LEU A 294 -14.28 1.18 4.35
N LEU A 295 -14.46 2.50 4.47
CA LEU A 295 -13.89 3.25 5.59
C LEU A 295 -14.40 2.71 6.92
N ARG A 296 -15.72 2.54 7.07
CA ARG A 296 -16.32 1.99 8.31
C ARG A 296 -15.84 0.58 8.61
N GLU A 297 -15.71 -0.27 7.61
CA GLU A 297 -15.13 -1.61 7.77
C GLU A 297 -13.67 -1.53 8.26
N GLY A 298 -12.89 -0.55 7.77
CA GLY A 298 -11.52 -0.29 8.23
C GLY A 298 -11.46 0.19 9.68
N GLU A 299 -12.32 1.14 10.07
CA GLU A 299 -12.46 1.59 11.45
C GLU A 299 -12.83 0.42 12.36
N GLN A 300 -13.87 -0.32 12.04
CA GLN A 300 -14.34 -1.46 12.84
C GLN A 300 -13.27 -2.53 13.01
N ALA A 301 -12.63 -2.96 11.93
CA ALA A 301 -11.58 -3.97 11.97
C ALA A 301 -10.37 -3.50 12.81
N THR A 302 -10.11 -2.20 12.85
CA THR A 302 -9.06 -1.61 13.69
C THR A 302 -9.45 -1.63 15.15
N TRP A 303 -10.68 -1.25 15.48
CA TRP A 303 -11.20 -1.29 16.85
C TRP A 303 -11.13 -2.68 17.47
N GLU A 304 -11.43 -3.72 16.69
CA GLU A 304 -11.29 -5.13 17.14
C GLU A 304 -9.84 -5.49 17.54
N ARG A 305 -8.85 -4.74 17.10
CA ARG A 305 -7.40 -4.94 17.38
C ARG A 305 -6.79 -3.88 18.28
N MET A 306 -7.55 -2.87 18.67
CA MET A 306 -7.03 -1.70 19.36
C MET A 306 -6.34 -2.06 20.69
N GLU A 307 -6.90 -2.98 21.47
CA GLU A 307 -6.28 -3.44 22.71
C GLU A 307 -4.92 -4.14 22.46
N MET A 308 -4.83 -4.92 21.38
CA MET A 308 -3.57 -5.54 20.99
C MET A 308 -2.54 -4.46 20.60
N VAL A 309 -2.96 -3.44 19.83
CA VAL A 309 -2.09 -2.31 19.47
C VAL A 309 -1.61 -1.58 20.73
N ARG A 310 -2.51 -1.27 21.66
CA ARG A 310 -2.16 -0.60 22.93
C ARG A 310 -1.15 -1.41 23.74
N ASN A 311 -1.36 -2.70 23.89
CA ASN A 311 -0.50 -3.58 24.67
C ASN A 311 0.89 -3.75 24.03
N CYS A 312 0.95 -4.02 22.73
CA CYS A 312 2.21 -4.20 22.00
C CYS A 312 3.06 -2.92 21.94
N THR A 313 2.44 -1.74 21.98
CA THR A 313 3.14 -0.44 21.91
C THR A 313 3.34 0.23 23.27
N ALA A 314 2.85 -0.35 24.37
CA ALA A 314 2.87 0.28 25.69
C ALA A 314 4.28 0.67 26.15
N ILE A 315 5.25 -0.23 26.02
CA ILE A 315 6.64 0.03 26.44
C ILE A 315 7.27 1.14 25.59
N SER A 316 7.17 1.06 24.26
CA SER A 316 7.74 2.07 23.36
C SER A 316 7.14 3.45 23.63
N ARG A 317 5.82 3.56 23.77
CA ARG A 317 5.15 4.82 24.06
C ARG A 317 5.58 5.41 25.42
N THR A 318 5.76 4.57 26.43
CA THR A 318 6.24 5.02 27.73
C THR A 318 7.67 5.56 27.65
N LEU A 319 8.56 4.84 26.94
CA LEU A 319 9.92 5.30 26.70
C LEU A 319 9.99 6.60 25.92
N ASP A 320 9.21 6.71 24.85
CA ASP A 320 9.11 7.95 24.04
C ASP A 320 8.61 9.12 24.91
N GLY A 321 7.64 8.87 25.79
CA GLY A 321 7.13 9.87 26.73
C GLY A 321 8.21 10.36 27.69
N ILE A 322 9.03 9.46 28.24
CA ILE A 322 10.16 9.78 29.13
C ILE A 322 11.25 10.57 28.40
N LEU A 323 11.58 10.16 27.16
CA LEU A 323 12.59 10.86 26.35
C LEU A 323 12.16 12.28 26.01
N ARG A 324 10.92 12.48 25.60
CA ARG A 324 10.34 13.81 25.33
C ARG A 324 10.32 14.70 26.58
N ALA A 325 9.92 14.14 27.71
CA ALA A 325 9.89 14.88 28.98
C ALA A 325 11.27 15.34 29.45
N ARG A 326 12.33 14.63 29.07
CA ARG A 326 13.73 14.97 29.40
C ARG A 326 14.43 15.82 28.34
N HIS A 327 13.70 16.31 27.32
CA HIS A 327 14.28 17.02 26.18
C HIS A 327 15.41 16.28 25.43
N TRP A 328 15.43 14.97 25.51
CA TRP A 328 16.34 14.12 24.74
C TRP A 328 15.67 13.82 23.39
N THR A 329 15.95 14.70 22.42
CA THR A 329 15.66 14.41 21.00
C THR A 329 16.83 13.62 20.43
N ALA A 330 16.57 12.40 19.99
CA ALA A 330 17.50 11.59 19.22
C ALA A 330 17.69 12.15 17.81
#